data_de9871c331d27421f8ab0abe2d2c9fb8
#
_entry.id   de9871c331d27421f8ab0abe2d2c9fb8
#
_cell.length_a   1.000
_cell.length_b   1.000
_cell.length_c   1.000
_cell.angle_alpha   90.00
_cell.angle_beta   90.00
_cell.angle_gamma   90.00
#
_symmetry.space_group_name_H-M   'P 1'
#
loop_
_entity.id
_entity.type
_entity.pdbx_description
1 polymer ?
#
loop_
_entity_poly.entity_id
_entity_poly.type
_entity_poly.pdbx_seq_one_letter_code
_entity_poly.pdbx_strand_id
1 'polypeptide(L)'
;MKKIKNSLSNNIKLFFLCFIFCFLSTLKQAHTASILEIKHDDFILGDKNAPITIIEYASLSCSHCANFHQKTLPQLIKEYIDTGKIKIVFRDFPLNYPALMGSMALQCIDQEIRYDYISALFVLQSKWVKPEIEIVKKELLKIMQAGGMTKDQFNECLNNKDLEKKILQNIIDAQNEFNIGTTPSFLINGTLLEGNKSFKSFKKIIDKILKNIE
;
A
#
# COMPACT_ATOMS: atom_id res chain seq x y z
N MET A 1 58.57 24.46 2.24
CA MET A 1 58.02 23.21 1.68
C MET A 1 57.02 22.47 2.55
N LYS A 2 57.01 22.55 3.90
CA LYS A 2 56.03 21.87 4.78
C LYS A 2 54.56 22.40 4.72
N LYS A 3 54.35 23.69 4.47
CA LYS A 3 52.98 24.28 4.42
C LYS A 3 52.15 23.87 3.21
N ILE A 4 52.77 23.55 2.07
CA ILE A 4 52.03 23.16 0.84
C ILE A 4 51.53 21.73 0.94
N LYS A 5 52.27 20.80 1.61
CA LYS A 5 51.84 19.42 1.81
C LYS A 5 50.56 19.28 2.68
N ASN A 6 50.42 20.15 3.71
CA ASN A 6 49.27 20.09 4.60
C ASN A 6 47.97 20.63 3.95
N SER A 7 48.10 21.61 3.04
CA SER A 7 46.94 22.14 2.31
C SER A 7 46.37 21.11 1.30
N LEU A 8 47.24 20.39 0.59
CA LEU A 8 46.78 19.35 -0.36
C LEU A 8 46.10 18.19 0.36
N SER A 9 46.61 17.77 1.54
CA SER A 9 46.00 16.70 2.35
C SER A 9 44.60 17.07 2.87
N ASN A 10 44.41 18.33 3.27
CA ASN A 10 43.10 18.77 3.78
C ASN A 10 42.04 18.89 2.66
N ASN A 11 42.45 19.32 1.48
CA ASN A 11 41.55 19.42 0.33
C ASN A 11 41.12 18.02 -0.17
N ILE A 12 42.01 17.01 -0.12
CA ILE A 12 41.69 15.65 -0.49
C ILE A 12 40.73 15.04 0.54
N LYS A 13 40.93 15.25 1.84
CA LYS A 13 40.00 14.79 2.89
C LYS A 13 38.62 15.42 2.77
N LEU A 14 38.54 16.71 2.47
CA LEU A 14 37.27 17.40 2.26
C LEU A 14 36.53 16.87 1.02
N PHE A 15 37.27 16.58 -0.06
CA PHE A 15 36.71 16.00 -1.29
C PHE A 15 36.13 14.60 -1.04
N PHE A 16 36.86 13.75 -0.29
CA PHE A 16 36.39 12.43 0.10
C PHE A 16 35.16 12.50 1.01
N LEU A 17 35.12 13.45 1.95
CA LEU A 17 33.95 13.64 2.84
C LEU A 17 32.70 14.04 2.08
N CYS A 18 32.82 14.98 1.13
CA CYS A 18 31.73 15.40 0.24
C CYS A 18 31.26 14.25 -0.66
N PHE A 19 32.19 13.43 -1.17
CA PHE A 19 31.84 12.30 -2.03
C PHE A 19 31.05 11.22 -1.28
N ILE A 20 31.47 10.90 -0.04
CA ILE A 20 30.76 9.95 0.83
C ILE A 20 29.36 10.47 1.19
N PHE A 21 29.23 11.78 1.50
CA PHE A 21 27.94 12.39 1.83
C PHE A 21 26.99 12.40 0.64
N CYS A 22 27.46 12.70 -0.56
CA CYS A 22 26.67 12.62 -1.80
C CYS A 22 26.23 11.19 -2.10
N PHE A 23 27.10 10.19 -1.90
CA PHE A 23 26.78 8.78 -2.15
C PHE A 23 25.72 8.22 -1.18
N LEU A 24 25.80 8.62 0.10
CA LEU A 24 24.81 8.24 1.11
C LEU A 24 23.42 8.86 0.85
N SER A 25 23.37 10.09 0.34
CA SER A 25 22.10 10.74 -0.02
C SER A 25 21.42 10.11 -1.23
N THR A 26 22.19 9.68 -2.23
CA THR A 26 21.66 8.99 -3.42
C THR A 26 21.10 7.60 -3.12
N LEU A 27 21.73 6.85 -2.20
CA LEU A 27 21.23 5.53 -1.78
C LEU A 27 19.87 5.63 -1.07
N LYS A 28 19.69 6.62 -0.20
CA LYS A 28 18.41 6.83 0.50
C LYS A 28 17.28 7.21 -0.46
N GLN A 29 17.57 8.03 -1.46
CA GLN A 29 16.61 8.48 -2.45
C GLN A 29 16.18 7.34 -3.41
N ALA A 30 17.10 6.46 -3.79
CA ALA A 30 16.81 5.29 -4.61
C ALA A 30 15.89 4.29 -3.90
N HIS A 31 16.07 4.09 -2.59
CA HIS A 31 15.24 3.16 -1.81
C HIS A 31 13.79 3.68 -1.65
N THR A 32 13.62 4.96 -1.33
CA THR A 32 12.30 5.60 -1.22
C THR A 32 11.53 5.58 -2.54
N ALA A 33 12.22 5.77 -3.68
CA ALA A 33 11.62 5.67 -5.00
C ALA A 33 11.07 4.25 -5.26
N SER A 34 11.76 3.20 -4.79
CA SER A 34 11.35 1.81 -4.97
C SER A 34 10.03 1.45 -4.28
N ILE A 35 9.71 2.04 -3.12
CA ILE A 35 8.47 1.74 -2.39
C ILE A 35 7.27 2.50 -2.95
N LEU A 36 7.50 3.69 -3.52
CA LEU A 36 6.47 4.45 -4.24
C LEU A 36 6.19 3.87 -5.62
N GLU A 37 7.12 3.04 -6.14
CA GLU A 37 6.95 2.37 -7.41
C GLU A 37 5.80 1.37 -7.34
N ILE A 38 4.97 1.38 -8.39
CA ILE A 38 3.90 0.39 -8.56
C ILE A 38 4.57 -0.94 -8.91
N LYS A 39 4.43 -1.92 -8.04
CA LYS A 39 4.97 -3.27 -8.25
C LYS A 39 4.10 -4.03 -9.26
N HIS A 40 4.69 -5.01 -9.93
CA HIS A 40 3.97 -5.82 -10.94
C HIS A 40 2.72 -6.52 -10.38
N ASP A 41 2.73 -6.86 -9.11
CA ASP A 41 1.67 -7.57 -8.40
C ASP A 41 0.74 -6.66 -7.57
N ASP A 42 0.99 -5.34 -7.58
CA ASP A 42 0.08 -4.38 -6.96
C ASP A 42 -1.30 -4.43 -7.65
N PHE A 43 -2.35 -4.43 -6.86
CA PHE A 43 -3.71 -4.24 -7.38
C PHE A 43 -3.96 -2.74 -7.62
N ILE A 44 -4.34 -2.42 -8.86
CA ILE A 44 -4.59 -1.04 -9.28
C ILE A 44 -6.07 -0.89 -9.66
N LEU A 45 -6.75 0.04 -9.00
CA LEU A 45 -8.08 0.48 -9.36
C LEU A 45 -7.98 1.79 -10.16
N GLY A 46 -8.44 1.75 -11.41
CA GLY A 46 -8.40 2.89 -12.35
C GLY A 46 -7.37 2.74 -13.47
N ASP A 47 -7.20 3.81 -14.24
CA ASP A 47 -6.26 3.85 -15.36
C ASP A 47 -4.81 3.85 -14.85
N LYS A 48 -4.00 2.88 -15.32
CA LYS A 48 -2.58 2.78 -14.97
C LYS A 48 -1.78 4.04 -15.31
N ASN A 49 -2.25 4.83 -16.29
CA ASN A 49 -1.61 6.07 -16.73
C ASN A 49 -2.15 7.32 -16.02
N ALA A 50 -3.10 7.18 -15.08
CA ALA A 50 -3.63 8.31 -14.34
C ALA A 50 -2.49 9.12 -13.67
N PRO A 51 -2.53 10.46 -13.74
CA PRO A 51 -1.42 11.31 -13.28
C PRO A 51 -1.22 11.31 -11.77
N ILE A 52 -2.25 10.98 -10.99
CA ILE A 52 -2.16 10.92 -9.53
C ILE A 52 -2.26 9.48 -9.07
N THR A 53 -1.27 9.05 -8.30
CA THR A 53 -1.26 7.74 -7.64
C THR A 53 -1.58 7.91 -6.15
N ILE A 54 -2.56 7.16 -5.67
CA ILE A 54 -2.88 7.01 -4.25
C ILE A 54 -2.57 5.58 -3.85
N ILE A 55 -1.55 5.37 -3.02
CA ILE A 55 -1.25 4.06 -2.45
C ILE A 55 -1.97 3.98 -1.10
N GLU A 56 -2.92 3.07 -0.96
CA GLU A 56 -3.62 2.80 0.28
C GLU A 56 -2.98 1.62 1.00
N TYR A 57 -2.51 1.84 2.22
CA TYR A 57 -2.13 0.78 3.15
C TYR A 57 -3.33 0.48 4.05
N ALA A 58 -3.91 -0.70 3.88
CA ALA A 58 -5.15 -1.09 4.53
C ALA A 58 -5.08 -2.46 5.19
N SER A 59 -5.79 -2.60 6.29
CA SER A 59 -6.05 -3.89 6.92
C SER A 59 -7.49 -4.31 6.68
N LEU A 60 -7.68 -5.53 6.20
CA LEU A 60 -9.01 -6.09 5.96
C LEU A 60 -9.83 -6.27 7.26
N SER A 61 -9.19 -6.23 8.44
CA SER A 61 -9.87 -6.25 9.75
C SER A 61 -10.11 -4.87 10.35
N CYS A 62 -9.61 -3.79 9.73
CA CYS A 62 -9.74 -2.43 10.24
C CYS A 62 -11.10 -1.83 9.88
N SER A 63 -11.89 -1.43 10.90
CA SER A 63 -13.21 -0.80 10.70
C SER A 63 -13.13 0.55 10.00
N HIS A 64 -12.05 1.31 10.22
CA HIS A 64 -11.81 2.57 9.53
C HIS A 64 -11.51 2.38 8.04
N CYS A 65 -10.81 1.29 7.66
CA CYS A 65 -10.63 0.90 6.26
C CYS A 65 -11.96 0.51 5.63
N ALA A 66 -12.77 -0.31 6.31
CA ALA A 66 -14.11 -0.66 5.83
C ALA A 66 -14.98 0.60 5.64
N ASN A 67 -14.92 1.57 6.55
CA ASN A 67 -15.65 2.82 6.42
C ASN A 67 -15.18 3.64 5.20
N PHE A 68 -13.86 3.75 4.96
CA PHE A 68 -13.32 4.39 3.76
C PHE A 68 -13.82 3.72 2.49
N HIS A 69 -13.75 2.41 2.39
CA HIS A 69 -14.20 1.64 1.23
C HIS A 69 -15.71 1.76 0.98
N GLN A 70 -16.53 1.88 2.03
CA GLN A 70 -17.99 1.98 1.90
C GLN A 70 -18.49 3.41 1.72
N LYS A 71 -17.77 4.44 2.18
CA LYS A 71 -18.26 5.82 2.21
C LYS A 71 -17.48 6.77 1.30
N THR A 72 -16.14 6.71 1.32
CA THR A 72 -15.27 7.67 0.63
C THR A 72 -14.85 7.18 -0.74
N LEU A 73 -14.42 5.92 -0.84
CA LEU A 73 -13.94 5.35 -2.10
C LEU A 73 -14.96 5.39 -3.23
N PRO A 74 -16.26 5.11 -3.03
CA PRO A 74 -17.25 5.22 -4.12
C PRO A 74 -17.32 6.62 -4.73
N GLN A 75 -17.13 7.66 -3.91
CA GLN A 75 -17.11 9.05 -4.39
C GLN A 75 -15.83 9.35 -5.17
N LEU A 76 -14.67 8.82 -4.73
CA LEU A 76 -13.40 8.92 -5.46
C LEU A 76 -13.48 8.19 -6.80
N ILE A 77 -14.12 7.01 -6.84
CA ILE A 77 -14.34 6.28 -8.08
C ILE A 77 -15.09 7.17 -9.07
N LYS A 78 -16.27 7.63 -8.69
CA LYS A 78 -17.16 8.42 -9.56
C LYS A 78 -16.54 9.73 -10.05
N GLU A 79 -15.85 10.48 -9.17
CA GLU A 79 -15.38 11.82 -9.53
C GLU A 79 -13.98 11.84 -10.16
N TYR A 80 -13.13 10.86 -9.85
CA TYR A 80 -11.72 10.90 -10.24
C TYR A 80 -11.21 9.64 -10.93
N ILE A 81 -11.58 8.44 -10.48
CA ILE A 81 -11.07 7.19 -11.08
C ILE A 81 -11.72 6.97 -12.44
N ASP A 82 -13.06 7.05 -12.54
CA ASP A 82 -13.80 6.89 -13.79
C ASP A 82 -13.46 7.96 -14.84
N THR A 83 -12.91 9.10 -14.38
CA THR A 83 -12.45 10.17 -15.27
C THR A 83 -10.95 10.12 -15.58
N GLY A 84 -10.26 9.07 -15.16
CA GLY A 84 -8.83 8.85 -15.44
C GLY A 84 -7.87 9.81 -14.73
N LYS A 85 -8.34 10.56 -13.71
CA LYS A 85 -7.53 11.56 -13.01
C LYS A 85 -6.66 10.99 -11.91
N ILE A 86 -7.12 9.91 -11.28
CA ILE A 86 -6.38 9.20 -10.23
C ILE A 86 -6.46 7.70 -10.45
N LYS A 87 -5.48 7.00 -9.87
CA LYS A 87 -5.51 5.56 -9.64
C LYS A 87 -5.25 5.28 -8.17
N ILE A 88 -5.84 4.19 -7.67
CA ILE A 88 -5.59 3.71 -6.30
C ILE A 88 -4.89 2.37 -6.37
N VAL A 89 -3.80 2.26 -5.62
CA VAL A 89 -3.05 1.02 -5.40
C VAL A 89 -3.39 0.53 -4.01
N PHE A 90 -3.95 -0.68 -3.90
CA PHE A 90 -4.23 -1.30 -2.61
C PHE A 90 -3.03 -2.12 -2.15
N ARG A 91 -2.52 -1.84 -0.96
CA ARG A 91 -1.43 -2.58 -0.31
C ARG A 91 -1.86 -3.13 1.03
N ASP A 92 -1.67 -4.42 1.21
CA ASP A 92 -1.98 -5.12 2.45
C ASP A 92 -1.12 -4.62 3.62
N PHE A 93 -1.78 -4.26 4.73
CA PHE A 93 -1.17 -3.92 6.00
C PHE A 93 -1.94 -4.61 7.14
N PRO A 94 -1.91 -5.96 7.21
CA PRO A 94 -2.69 -6.71 8.19
C PRO A 94 -2.29 -6.39 9.62
N LEU A 95 -3.27 -6.00 10.45
CA LEU A 95 -3.08 -5.65 11.87
C LEU A 95 -3.16 -6.87 12.79
N ASN A 96 -3.66 -8.00 12.29
CA ASN A 96 -3.84 -9.23 13.05
C ASN A 96 -3.87 -10.45 12.12
N TYR A 97 -3.87 -11.64 12.71
CA TYR A 97 -3.84 -12.89 11.94
C TYR A 97 -5.08 -13.11 11.06
N PRO A 98 -6.33 -12.82 11.47
CA PRO A 98 -7.46 -12.82 10.54
C PRO A 98 -7.25 -11.96 9.29
N ALA A 99 -6.76 -10.73 9.46
CA ALA A 99 -6.47 -9.86 8.32
C ALA A 99 -5.38 -10.42 7.42
N LEU A 100 -4.32 -11.01 7.98
CA LEU A 100 -3.26 -11.68 7.21
C LEU A 100 -3.84 -12.82 6.37
N MET A 101 -4.70 -13.64 6.94
CA MET A 101 -5.39 -14.71 6.19
C MET A 101 -6.24 -14.16 5.04
N GLY A 102 -7.00 -13.08 5.29
CA GLY A 102 -7.78 -12.39 4.26
C GLY A 102 -6.88 -11.85 3.14
N SER A 103 -5.76 -11.22 3.50
CA SER A 103 -4.76 -10.73 2.55
C SER A 103 -4.15 -11.85 1.72
N MET A 104 -3.76 -12.97 2.34
CA MET A 104 -3.21 -14.12 1.62
C MET A 104 -4.22 -14.69 0.61
N ALA A 105 -5.47 -14.88 1.03
CA ALA A 105 -6.53 -15.36 0.14
C ALA A 105 -6.79 -14.39 -1.01
N LEU A 106 -6.80 -13.07 -0.74
CA LEU A 106 -7.01 -12.01 -1.74
C LEU A 106 -5.91 -11.98 -2.80
N GLN A 107 -4.65 -12.22 -2.42
CA GLN A 107 -3.52 -12.23 -3.36
C GLN A 107 -3.57 -13.38 -4.37
N CYS A 108 -4.34 -14.42 -4.09
CA CYS A 108 -4.59 -15.55 -5.01
C CYS A 108 -5.78 -15.31 -5.97
N ILE A 109 -6.42 -14.16 -5.89
CA ILE A 109 -7.51 -13.77 -6.79
C ILE A 109 -6.95 -13.03 -7.99
N ASP A 110 -7.49 -13.32 -9.17
CA ASP A 110 -7.13 -12.63 -10.40
C ASP A 110 -7.35 -11.10 -10.26
N GLN A 111 -6.44 -10.32 -10.82
CA GLN A 111 -6.49 -8.86 -10.67
C GLN A 111 -7.79 -8.25 -11.20
N GLU A 112 -8.38 -8.83 -12.25
CA GLU A 112 -9.59 -8.34 -12.90
C GLU A 112 -10.81 -8.31 -11.98
N ILE A 113 -10.91 -9.28 -11.07
CA ILE A 113 -12.04 -9.41 -10.14
C ILE A 113 -11.67 -9.09 -8.69
N ARG A 114 -10.42 -8.73 -8.42
CA ARG A 114 -9.90 -8.53 -7.04
C ARG A 114 -10.61 -7.41 -6.31
N TYR A 115 -11.04 -6.36 -7.00
CA TYR A 115 -11.79 -5.27 -6.37
C TYR A 115 -13.11 -5.73 -5.75
N ASP A 116 -13.81 -6.63 -6.42
CA ASP A 116 -15.09 -7.15 -5.91
C ASP A 116 -14.88 -7.92 -4.60
N TYR A 117 -13.76 -8.67 -4.50
CA TYR A 117 -13.41 -9.37 -3.26
C TYR A 117 -12.97 -8.42 -2.16
N ILE A 118 -12.17 -7.38 -2.45
CA ILE A 118 -11.81 -6.33 -1.49
C ILE A 118 -13.09 -5.70 -0.93
N SER A 119 -14.01 -5.33 -1.80
CA SER A 119 -15.30 -4.73 -1.44
C SER A 119 -16.14 -5.69 -0.58
N ALA A 120 -16.27 -6.96 -0.99
CA ALA A 120 -17.01 -7.97 -0.26
C ALA A 120 -16.42 -8.24 1.14
N LEU A 121 -15.09 -8.32 1.25
CA LEU A 121 -14.39 -8.52 2.52
C LEU A 121 -14.64 -7.37 3.50
N PHE A 122 -14.64 -6.12 3.03
CA PHE A 122 -14.95 -4.96 3.87
C PHE A 122 -16.44 -4.89 4.23
N VAL A 123 -17.35 -5.19 3.31
CA VAL A 123 -18.79 -5.21 3.58
C VAL A 123 -19.16 -6.30 4.58
N LEU A 124 -18.56 -7.47 4.44
CA LEU A 124 -18.81 -8.63 5.29
C LEU A 124 -17.88 -8.72 6.50
N GLN A 125 -17.08 -7.68 6.79
CA GLN A 125 -16.04 -7.67 7.81
C GLN A 125 -16.51 -8.22 9.16
N SER A 126 -17.68 -7.79 9.66
CA SER A 126 -18.24 -8.25 10.93
C SER A 126 -18.61 -9.74 10.95
N LYS A 127 -18.76 -10.36 9.79
CA LYS A 127 -19.10 -11.78 9.68
C LYS A 127 -17.86 -12.66 9.78
N TRP A 128 -16.76 -12.26 9.14
CA TRP A 128 -15.57 -13.11 9.04
C TRP A 128 -14.44 -12.72 9.99
N VAL A 129 -14.34 -11.45 10.44
CA VAL A 129 -13.34 -11.05 11.46
C VAL A 129 -13.85 -11.47 12.82
N LYS A 130 -13.31 -12.57 13.33
CA LYS A 130 -13.69 -13.20 14.61
C LYS A 130 -12.44 -13.56 15.41
N PRO A 131 -12.55 -13.71 16.75
CA PRO A 131 -11.46 -14.22 17.57
C PRO A 131 -11.06 -15.67 17.24
N GLU A 132 -12.05 -16.51 16.90
CA GLU A 132 -11.87 -17.93 16.66
C GLU A 132 -11.41 -18.17 15.20
N ILE A 133 -10.18 -18.61 15.03
CA ILE A 133 -9.53 -18.79 13.72
C ILE A 133 -10.30 -19.77 12.81
N GLU A 134 -10.90 -20.81 13.36
CA GLU A 134 -11.69 -21.76 12.57
C GLU A 134 -12.96 -21.11 11.99
N ILE A 135 -13.55 -20.14 12.70
CA ILE A 135 -14.68 -19.35 12.18
C ILE A 135 -14.16 -18.42 11.06
N VAL A 136 -13.02 -17.77 11.27
CA VAL A 136 -12.38 -16.92 10.24
C VAL A 136 -12.14 -17.69 8.96
N LYS A 137 -11.50 -18.87 9.03
CA LYS A 137 -11.23 -19.73 7.87
C LYS A 137 -12.53 -20.12 7.15
N LYS A 138 -13.53 -20.54 7.91
CA LYS A 138 -14.82 -20.97 7.37
C LYS A 138 -15.53 -19.84 6.62
N GLU A 139 -15.59 -18.64 7.21
CA GLU A 139 -16.31 -17.53 6.61
C GLU A 139 -15.53 -16.91 5.44
N LEU A 140 -14.18 -16.82 5.53
CA LEU A 140 -13.34 -16.43 4.39
C LEU A 140 -13.51 -17.41 3.22
N LEU A 141 -13.47 -18.74 3.48
CA LEU A 141 -13.67 -19.73 2.43
C LEU A 141 -15.01 -19.52 1.70
N LYS A 142 -16.10 -19.25 2.43
CA LYS A 142 -17.41 -18.98 1.81
C LYS A 142 -17.35 -17.76 0.88
N ILE A 143 -16.69 -16.69 1.31
CA ILE A 143 -16.55 -15.47 0.50
C ILE A 143 -15.73 -15.78 -0.75
N MET A 144 -14.62 -16.51 -0.63
CA MET A 144 -13.76 -16.85 -1.76
C MET A 144 -14.48 -17.81 -2.74
N GLN A 145 -15.24 -18.77 -2.23
CA GLN A 145 -16.01 -19.69 -3.05
C GLN A 145 -17.15 -19.01 -3.82
N ALA A 146 -17.76 -17.96 -3.28
CA ALA A 146 -18.79 -17.20 -3.97
C ALA A 146 -18.31 -16.60 -5.30
N GLY A 147 -17.02 -16.36 -5.44
CA GLY A 147 -16.40 -15.91 -6.69
C GLY A 147 -15.60 -16.99 -7.43
N GLY A 148 -15.75 -18.27 -7.07
CA GLY A 148 -15.21 -19.40 -7.85
C GLY A 148 -13.94 -20.03 -7.33
N MET A 149 -13.32 -19.53 -6.25
CA MET A 149 -12.14 -20.19 -5.65
C MET A 149 -12.52 -21.54 -5.06
N THR A 150 -11.77 -22.58 -5.37
CA THR A 150 -11.98 -23.90 -4.74
C THR A 150 -11.42 -23.93 -3.33
N LYS A 151 -11.85 -24.90 -2.52
CA LYS A 151 -11.31 -25.12 -1.17
C LYS A 151 -9.81 -25.43 -1.18
N ASP A 152 -9.36 -26.19 -2.18
CA ASP A 152 -7.95 -26.58 -2.29
C ASP A 152 -7.08 -25.38 -2.64
N GLN A 153 -7.50 -24.53 -3.59
CA GLN A 153 -6.84 -23.26 -3.89
C GLN A 153 -6.77 -22.35 -2.67
N PHE A 154 -7.86 -22.22 -1.92
CA PHE A 154 -7.88 -21.45 -0.67
C PHE A 154 -6.87 -21.95 0.35
N ASN A 155 -6.82 -23.27 0.57
CA ASN A 155 -5.88 -23.89 1.50
C ASN A 155 -4.42 -23.72 1.03
N GLU A 156 -4.15 -23.85 -0.25
CA GLU A 156 -2.83 -23.64 -0.85
C GLU A 156 -2.37 -22.19 -0.60
N CYS A 157 -3.23 -21.21 -0.84
CA CYS A 157 -2.94 -19.80 -0.57
C CYS A 157 -2.59 -19.54 0.89
N LEU A 158 -3.38 -20.06 1.83
CA LEU A 158 -3.14 -19.86 3.26
C LEU A 158 -1.89 -20.60 3.78
N ASN A 159 -1.42 -21.61 3.07
CA ASN A 159 -0.20 -22.35 3.41
C ASN A 159 1.06 -21.80 2.71
N ASN A 160 0.93 -20.82 1.82
CA ASN A 160 2.03 -20.23 1.07
C ASN A 160 2.89 -19.32 1.97
N LYS A 161 4.00 -19.86 2.46
CA LYS A 161 4.91 -19.15 3.38
C LYS A 161 5.68 -18.00 2.73
N ASP A 162 5.94 -18.07 1.43
CA ASP A 162 6.59 -16.99 0.70
C ASP A 162 5.65 -15.80 0.53
N LEU A 163 4.38 -16.06 0.26
CA LEU A 163 3.34 -15.03 0.22
C LEU A 163 3.14 -14.38 1.60
N GLU A 164 3.03 -15.18 2.67
CA GLU A 164 2.96 -14.68 4.04
C GLU A 164 4.13 -13.74 4.35
N LYS A 165 5.36 -14.20 4.10
CA LYS A 165 6.58 -13.42 4.32
C LYS A 165 6.59 -12.13 3.52
N LYS A 166 6.15 -12.16 2.26
CA LYS A 166 6.06 -10.98 1.38
C LYS A 166 5.09 -9.93 1.93
N ILE A 167 3.91 -10.35 2.37
CA ILE A 167 2.91 -9.44 2.97
C ILE A 167 3.47 -8.81 4.24
N LEU A 168 4.10 -9.59 5.11
CA LEU A 168 4.70 -9.08 6.36
C LEU A 168 5.89 -8.15 6.07
N GLN A 169 6.69 -8.41 5.04
CA GLN A 169 7.78 -7.54 4.65
C GLN A 169 7.28 -6.17 4.16
N ASN A 170 6.16 -6.14 3.40
CA ASN A 170 5.56 -4.87 2.98
C ASN A 170 5.16 -3.98 4.17
N ILE A 171 4.74 -4.56 5.31
CA ILE A 171 4.46 -3.79 6.54
C ILE A 171 5.74 -3.13 7.06
N ILE A 172 6.82 -3.92 7.17
CA ILE A 172 8.11 -3.47 7.67
C ILE A 172 8.65 -2.33 6.79
N ASP A 173 8.57 -2.50 5.48
CA ASP A 173 9.01 -1.51 4.50
C ASP A 173 8.20 -0.20 4.66
N ALA A 174 6.87 -0.29 4.74
CA ALA A 174 6.00 0.87 4.92
C ALA A 174 6.25 1.62 6.25
N GLN A 175 6.52 0.88 7.33
CA GLN A 175 6.87 1.47 8.62
C GLN A 175 8.22 2.19 8.57
N ASN A 176 9.23 1.56 7.99
CA ASN A 176 10.60 2.10 7.95
C ASN A 176 10.72 3.32 7.04
N GLU A 177 10.06 3.30 5.88
CA GLU A 177 10.22 4.34 4.86
C GLU A 177 9.29 5.53 5.07
N PHE A 178 8.05 5.29 5.49
CA PHE A 178 7.02 6.32 5.58
C PHE A 178 6.46 6.51 6.99
N ASN A 179 7.00 5.79 8.00
CA ASN A 179 6.52 5.82 9.37
C ASN A 179 5.02 5.48 9.48
N ILE A 180 4.53 4.58 8.60
CA ILE A 180 3.13 4.15 8.60
C ILE A 180 2.91 3.21 9.77
N GLY A 181 2.13 3.64 10.77
CA GLY A 181 1.80 2.85 11.96
C GLY A 181 0.30 2.60 12.15
N THR A 182 -0.53 3.16 11.27
CA THR A 182 -1.99 3.08 11.37
C THR A 182 -2.65 2.76 10.03
N THR A 183 -3.89 2.25 10.07
CA THR A 183 -4.69 1.99 8.87
C THR A 183 -6.07 2.66 8.97
N PRO A 184 -6.63 3.15 7.84
CA PRO A 184 -5.97 3.29 6.55
C PRO A 184 -4.93 4.42 6.56
N SER A 185 -3.85 4.24 5.80
CA SER A 185 -2.89 5.31 5.50
C SER A 185 -2.70 5.40 3.99
N PHE A 186 -2.54 6.62 3.48
CA PHE A 186 -2.48 6.89 2.06
C PHE A 186 -1.22 7.65 1.70
N LEU A 187 -0.54 7.25 0.63
CA LEU A 187 0.51 8.03 0.01
C LEU A 187 -0.03 8.63 -1.29
N ILE A 188 -0.27 9.93 -1.30
CA ILE A 188 -0.79 10.66 -2.48
C ILE A 188 0.40 11.31 -3.16
N ASN A 189 0.83 10.77 -4.30
CA ASN A 189 2.08 11.14 -4.96
C ASN A 189 3.25 11.27 -3.95
N GLY A 190 3.35 10.33 -3.00
CA GLY A 190 4.40 10.30 -1.98
C GLY A 190 4.13 11.12 -0.71
N THR A 191 3.06 11.91 -0.65
CA THR A 191 2.69 12.65 0.56
C THR A 191 1.77 11.80 1.45
N LEU A 192 2.18 11.59 2.69
CA LEU A 192 1.42 10.78 3.67
C LEU A 192 0.16 11.50 4.14
N LEU A 193 -0.96 10.79 4.11
CA LEU A 193 -2.25 11.16 4.69
C LEU A 193 -2.76 10.01 5.56
N GLU A 194 -2.79 10.16 6.87
CA GLU A 194 -3.16 9.10 7.79
C GLU A 194 -4.63 9.15 8.21
N GLY A 195 -5.18 7.95 8.40
CA GLY A 195 -6.51 7.73 8.95
C GLY A 195 -7.65 7.89 7.95
N ASN A 196 -8.84 7.51 8.39
CA ASN A 196 -10.06 7.60 7.59
C ASN A 196 -10.49 9.06 7.41
N LYS A 197 -10.15 9.64 6.28
CA LYS A 197 -10.51 11.02 5.92
C LYS A 197 -11.77 11.07 5.07
N SER A 198 -12.48 12.19 5.16
CA SER A 198 -13.67 12.44 4.34
C SER A 198 -13.30 12.61 2.87
N PHE A 199 -14.26 12.37 1.98
CA PHE A 199 -14.13 12.68 0.55
C PHE A 199 -13.68 14.15 0.32
N LYS A 200 -14.22 15.11 1.08
CA LYS A 200 -13.84 16.52 0.99
C LYS A 200 -12.33 16.75 1.23
N SER A 201 -11.73 15.97 2.13
CA SER A 201 -10.29 16.05 2.41
C SER A 201 -9.46 15.56 1.22
N PHE A 202 -9.83 14.42 0.63
CA PHE A 202 -9.19 13.91 -0.58
C PHE A 202 -9.36 14.88 -1.76
N LYS A 203 -10.58 15.35 -1.98
CA LYS A 203 -10.91 16.31 -3.04
C LYS A 203 -10.00 17.54 -2.99
N LYS A 204 -9.81 18.14 -1.80
CA LYS A 204 -8.94 19.31 -1.63
C LYS A 204 -7.49 19.03 -2.05
N ILE A 205 -6.97 17.85 -1.74
CA ILE A 205 -5.59 17.47 -2.09
C ILE A 205 -5.49 17.19 -3.58
N ILE A 206 -6.39 16.38 -4.11
CA ILE A 206 -6.41 15.96 -5.51
C ILE A 206 -6.56 17.18 -6.43
N ASP A 207 -7.55 18.05 -6.18
CA ASP A 207 -7.79 19.25 -6.98
C ASP A 207 -6.58 20.21 -6.96
N LYS A 208 -5.88 20.30 -5.82
CA LYS A 208 -4.65 21.09 -5.74
C LYS A 208 -3.53 20.51 -6.61
N ILE A 209 -3.38 19.17 -6.63
CA ILE A 209 -2.36 18.51 -7.46
C ILE A 209 -2.71 18.67 -8.94
N LEU A 210 -3.97 18.45 -9.32
CA LEU A 210 -4.43 18.59 -10.71
C LEU A 210 -4.14 19.98 -11.28
N LYS A 211 -4.41 21.04 -10.52
CA LYS A 211 -4.11 22.44 -10.92
C LYS A 211 -2.62 22.72 -11.16
N ASN A 212 -1.73 21.92 -10.61
CA ASN A 212 -0.29 22.12 -10.76
C ASN A 212 0.30 21.32 -11.92
N ILE A 213 -0.44 20.42 -12.53
CA ILE A 213 -0.01 19.58 -13.66
C ILE A 213 -0.72 19.93 -14.97
N GLU A 214 -1.78 20.76 -14.92
CA GLU A 214 -2.40 21.42 -16.08
C GLU A 214 -1.58 22.66 -16.49
#